data_d579642a4210f3f381048005d846eec0
#
_entry.id   d579642a4210f3f381048005d846eec0
#
_cell.length_a   1.000
_cell.length_b   1.000
_cell.length_c   1.000
_cell.angle_alpha   90.00
_cell.angle_beta   90.00
_cell.angle_gamma   90.00
#
_symmetry.space_group_name_H-M   'P 1'
#
loop_
_entity.id
_entity.type
_entity.pdbx_description
1 polymer ?
#
loop_
_entity_poly.entity_id
_entity_poly.type
_entity_poly.pdbx_seq_one_letter_code
_entity_poly.pdbx_strand_id
1 'polypeptide(L)'
;MVPLPKSTDKTNPTNYRPISLLSVLSKLLEKHVHIYLNDYLEKRQLLHPFQSGFRRKYSCSTALARLTNSWLTAMNKSEVSGVVFLDLKKAFDLVDHNILLKKLAIYL
;
A
#
# COMPACT_ATOMS: atom_id res chain seq x y z
N MET A 1 19.02 7.40 9.57
CA MET A 1 17.74 6.83 10.00
C MET A 1 17.28 7.48 11.29
N VAL A 2 16.00 7.86 11.39
CA VAL A 2 15.42 8.45 12.61
C VAL A 2 14.37 7.50 13.14
N PRO A 3 14.46 7.07 14.40
CA PRO A 3 13.44 6.23 15.01
C PRO A 3 12.25 7.09 15.45
N LEU A 4 11.05 6.81 14.92
CA LEU A 4 9.82 7.44 15.41
C LEU A 4 9.03 6.46 16.30
N PRO A 5 8.59 6.89 17.49
CA PRO A 5 7.80 6.04 18.38
C PRO A 5 6.41 5.75 17.77
N LYS A 6 5.97 4.51 17.88
CA LYS A 6 4.61 4.06 17.47
C LYS A 6 3.58 4.27 18.59
N SER A 7 4.04 4.28 19.83
CA SER A 7 3.20 4.36 21.03
C SER A 7 3.86 5.25 22.10
N THR A 8 3.16 5.49 23.18
CA THR A 8 3.66 6.25 24.35
C THR A 8 4.76 5.52 25.10
N ASP A 9 4.81 4.19 25.02
CA ASP A 9 5.89 3.39 25.61
C ASP A 9 7.16 3.49 24.75
N LYS A 10 8.14 4.26 25.25
CA LYS A 10 9.43 4.51 24.59
C LYS A 10 10.52 3.54 25.02
N THR A 11 10.25 2.64 25.97
CA THR A 11 11.26 1.73 26.53
C THR A 11 11.49 0.50 25.65
N ASN A 12 10.48 0.09 24.89
CA ASN A 12 10.56 -1.09 24.06
C ASN A 12 11.04 -0.73 22.64
N PRO A 13 12.19 -1.27 22.18
CA PRO A 13 12.75 -0.99 20.85
C PRO A 13 11.84 -1.43 19.69
N THR A 14 10.93 -2.37 19.90
CA THR A 14 9.96 -2.80 18.88
C THR A 14 8.88 -1.75 18.61
N ASN A 15 8.73 -0.77 19.50
CA ASN A 15 7.78 0.33 19.36
C ASN A 15 8.29 1.50 18.51
N TYR A 16 9.38 1.30 17.77
CA TYR A 16 9.91 2.33 16.90
C TYR A 16 9.75 1.96 15.41
N ARG A 17 9.48 2.97 14.58
CA ARG A 17 9.54 2.88 13.12
C ARG A 17 10.82 3.54 12.66
N PRO A 18 11.74 2.84 12.00
CA PRO A 18 12.89 3.48 11.38
C PRO A 18 12.41 4.28 10.16
N ILE A 19 12.73 5.58 10.13
CA ILE A 19 12.48 6.43 8.97
C ILE A 19 13.82 6.83 8.37
N SER A 20 14.00 6.52 7.09
CA SER A 20 15.16 6.94 6.32
C SER A 20 14.99 8.40 5.89
N LEU A 21 15.95 9.25 6.26
CA LEU A 21 16.03 10.60 5.73
C LEU A 21 16.80 10.58 4.42
N LEU A 22 16.10 10.80 3.33
CA LEU A 22 16.69 10.88 2.00
C LEU A 22 17.13 12.30 1.68
N SER A 23 18.19 12.43 0.87
CA SER A 23 18.61 13.73 0.34
C SER A 23 17.50 14.33 -0.55
N VAL A 24 17.54 15.64 -0.74
CA VAL A 24 16.57 16.33 -1.61
C VAL A 24 16.65 15.80 -3.04
N LEU A 25 17.87 15.56 -3.53
CA LEU A 25 18.09 15.02 -4.89
C LEU A 25 17.48 13.62 -5.04
N SER A 26 17.67 12.73 -4.03
CA SER A 26 17.06 11.40 -4.03
C SER A 26 15.54 11.48 -4.07
N LYS A 27 14.93 12.38 -3.30
CA LYS A 27 13.48 12.59 -3.29
C LYS A 27 12.94 13.06 -4.64
N LEU A 28 13.69 13.93 -5.33
CA LEU A 28 13.30 14.40 -6.66
C LEU A 28 13.35 13.26 -7.68
N LEU A 29 14.41 12.45 -7.65
CA LEU A 29 14.55 11.28 -8.51
C LEU A 29 13.45 10.26 -8.26
N GLU A 30 13.22 9.91 -7.00
CA GLU A 30 12.17 8.98 -6.61
C GLU A 30 10.78 9.47 -7.04
N LYS A 31 10.49 10.76 -6.86
CA LYS A 31 9.23 11.36 -7.31
C LYS A 31 9.08 11.27 -8.83
N HIS A 32 10.15 11.50 -9.58
CA HIS A 32 10.13 11.40 -11.03
C HIS A 32 9.81 9.97 -11.47
N VAL A 33 10.57 8.99 -10.99
CA VAL A 33 10.36 7.57 -11.27
C VAL A 33 8.94 7.14 -10.88
N HIS A 34 8.47 7.54 -9.69
CA HIS A 34 7.14 7.21 -9.21
C HIS A 34 6.03 7.71 -10.14
N ILE A 35 6.14 8.94 -10.65
CA ILE A 35 5.13 9.50 -11.56
C ILE A 35 5.03 8.67 -12.84
N TYR A 36 6.16 8.39 -13.50
CA TYR A 36 6.18 7.65 -14.75
C TYR A 36 5.78 6.19 -14.58
N LEU A 37 6.29 5.54 -13.54
CA LEU A 37 5.94 4.14 -13.25
C LEU A 37 4.45 3.98 -12.94
N ASN A 38 3.90 4.86 -12.09
CA ASN A 38 2.47 4.82 -11.77
C ASN A 38 1.60 5.07 -13.01
N ASP A 39 1.95 6.04 -13.83
CA ASP A 39 1.21 6.33 -15.05
C ASP A 39 1.24 5.13 -16.02
N TYR A 40 2.38 4.49 -16.16
CA TYR A 40 2.53 3.26 -16.94
C TYR A 40 1.65 2.13 -16.41
N LEU A 41 1.73 1.83 -15.10
CA LEU A 41 0.96 0.75 -14.48
C LEU A 41 -0.56 0.97 -14.59
N GLU A 42 -1.01 2.22 -14.42
CA GLU A 42 -2.43 2.58 -14.56
C GLU A 42 -2.90 2.49 -16.02
N LYS A 43 -2.15 3.02 -16.98
CA LYS A 43 -2.50 2.94 -18.41
C LYS A 43 -2.58 1.52 -18.92
N ARG A 44 -1.71 0.65 -18.45
CA ARG A 44 -1.68 -0.77 -18.81
C ARG A 44 -2.62 -1.64 -17.97
N GLN A 45 -3.35 -1.04 -17.01
CA GLN A 45 -4.26 -1.74 -16.10
C GLN A 45 -3.59 -2.90 -15.34
N LEU A 46 -2.31 -2.74 -14.99
CA LEU A 46 -1.52 -3.75 -14.29
C LEU A 46 -1.79 -3.78 -12.78
N LEU A 47 -2.44 -2.75 -12.24
CA LEU A 47 -2.83 -2.72 -10.84
C LEU A 47 -4.17 -3.42 -10.64
N HIS A 48 -4.26 -4.18 -9.54
CA HIS A 48 -5.48 -4.92 -9.23
C HIS A 48 -6.68 -3.96 -9.05
N PRO A 49 -7.87 -4.22 -9.62
CA PRO A 49 -9.03 -3.32 -9.56
C PRO A 49 -9.49 -2.96 -8.14
N PHE A 50 -9.29 -3.86 -7.18
CA PHE A 50 -9.65 -3.64 -5.77
C PHE A 50 -8.53 -3.01 -4.93
N GLN A 51 -7.35 -2.75 -5.50
CA GLN A 51 -6.29 -2.06 -4.80
C GLN A 51 -6.65 -0.58 -4.64
N SER A 52 -6.79 -0.12 -3.41
CA SER A 52 -7.04 1.29 -3.07
C SER A 52 -5.80 1.98 -2.50
N GLY A 53 -4.88 1.22 -1.88
CA GLY A 53 -3.64 1.77 -1.32
C GLY A 53 -2.67 2.27 -2.39
N PHE A 54 -2.04 3.42 -2.13
CA PHE A 54 -1.02 4.04 -3.00
C PHE A 54 -1.47 4.37 -4.43
N ARG A 55 -2.76 4.50 -4.67
CA ARG A 55 -3.33 4.89 -5.97
C ARG A 55 -3.92 6.29 -5.94
N ARG A 56 -3.75 7.04 -7.04
CA ARG A 56 -4.38 8.37 -7.21
C ARG A 56 -5.90 8.22 -7.27
N LYS A 57 -6.62 9.19 -6.69
CA LYS A 57 -8.10 9.22 -6.61
C LYS A 57 -8.72 8.13 -5.73
N TYR A 58 -7.94 7.30 -5.06
CA TYR A 58 -8.41 6.33 -4.08
C TYR A 58 -8.06 6.80 -2.66
N SER A 59 -8.90 6.46 -1.70
CA SER A 59 -8.74 6.79 -0.29
C SER A 59 -9.32 5.68 0.60
N CYS A 60 -9.09 5.76 1.90
CA CYS A 60 -9.77 4.88 2.85
C CYS A 60 -11.29 4.99 2.74
N SER A 61 -11.82 6.21 2.52
CA SER A 61 -13.26 6.44 2.35
C SER A 61 -13.82 5.75 1.11
N THR A 62 -13.12 5.79 -0.02
CA THR A 62 -13.57 5.10 -1.24
C THR A 62 -13.49 3.59 -1.12
N ALA A 63 -12.48 3.06 -0.41
CA ALA A 63 -12.38 1.63 -0.11
C ALA A 63 -13.52 1.17 0.79
N LEU A 64 -13.80 1.93 1.85
CA LEU A 64 -14.89 1.65 2.79
C LEU A 64 -16.26 1.71 2.10
N ALA A 65 -16.50 2.74 1.29
CA ALA A 65 -17.74 2.86 0.52
C ALA A 65 -17.99 1.66 -0.39
N ARG A 66 -16.95 1.16 -1.04
CA ARG A 66 -17.03 -0.05 -1.88
C ARG A 66 -17.39 -1.29 -1.06
N LEU A 67 -16.74 -1.49 0.10
CA LEU A 67 -17.03 -2.61 1.00
C LEU A 67 -18.46 -2.53 1.51
N THR A 68 -18.89 -1.37 2.00
CA THR A 68 -20.25 -1.16 2.51
C THR A 68 -21.29 -1.45 1.43
N ASN A 69 -21.07 -0.95 0.21
CA ASN A 69 -21.99 -1.21 -0.91
C ASN A 69 -22.05 -2.71 -1.26
N SER A 70 -20.93 -3.42 -1.22
CA SER A 70 -20.89 -4.87 -1.43
C SER A 70 -21.71 -5.62 -0.37
N TRP A 71 -21.57 -5.24 0.90
CA TRP A 71 -22.32 -5.85 2.01
C TRP A 71 -23.82 -5.56 1.92
N LEU A 72 -24.20 -4.32 1.64
CA LEU A 72 -25.61 -3.95 1.44
C LEU A 72 -26.23 -4.72 0.28
N THR A 73 -25.47 -4.91 -0.81
CA THR A 73 -25.94 -5.70 -1.95
C THR A 73 -26.16 -7.17 -1.57
N ALA A 74 -25.26 -7.76 -0.79
CA ALA A 74 -25.41 -9.12 -0.30
C ALA A 74 -26.61 -9.25 0.68
N MET A 75 -26.77 -8.31 1.59
CA MET A 75 -27.92 -8.25 2.51
C MET A 75 -29.26 -8.17 1.75
N ASN A 76 -29.34 -7.35 0.71
CA ASN A 76 -30.56 -7.24 -0.11
C ASN A 76 -30.91 -8.54 -0.85
N LYS A 77 -29.91 -9.41 -1.07
CA LYS A 77 -30.10 -10.74 -1.65
C LYS A 77 -30.29 -11.84 -0.60
N SER A 78 -30.37 -11.47 0.68
CA SER A 78 -30.41 -12.43 1.80
C SER A 78 -29.17 -13.34 1.87
N GLU A 79 -28.03 -12.87 1.38
CA GLU A 79 -26.75 -13.57 1.42
C GLU A 79 -26.01 -13.24 2.73
N VAL A 80 -25.21 -14.19 3.23
CA VAL A 80 -24.34 -13.99 4.39
C VAL A 80 -22.95 -13.60 3.90
N SER A 81 -22.42 -12.49 4.44
CA SER A 81 -21.06 -12.03 4.11
C SER A 81 -20.08 -12.39 5.21
N GLY A 82 -19.03 -13.13 4.88
CA GLY A 82 -17.87 -13.36 5.74
C GLY A 82 -16.72 -12.44 5.36
N VAL A 83 -16.02 -11.89 6.36
CA VAL A 83 -14.87 -10.99 6.14
C VAL A 83 -13.66 -11.50 6.89
N VAL A 84 -12.52 -11.54 6.20
CA VAL A 84 -11.21 -11.87 6.80
C VAL A 84 -10.28 -10.70 6.57
N PHE A 85 -9.74 -10.14 7.66
CA PHE A 85 -8.71 -9.09 7.62
C PHE A 85 -7.34 -9.72 7.76
N LEU A 86 -6.44 -9.44 6.79
CA LEU A 86 -5.06 -9.88 6.82
C LEU A 86 -4.16 -8.65 6.95
N ASP A 87 -3.30 -8.65 7.95
CA ASP A 87 -2.30 -7.59 8.16
C ASP A 87 -0.89 -8.18 8.13
N LEU A 88 -0.02 -7.59 7.33
CA LEU A 88 1.37 -8.04 7.17
C LEU A 88 2.28 -7.23 8.09
N LYS A 89 2.81 -7.86 9.12
CA LYS A 89 3.79 -7.24 10.01
C LYS A 89 5.05 -6.90 9.23
N LYS A 90 5.47 -5.61 9.26
CA LYS A 90 6.66 -5.11 8.56
C LYS A 90 6.67 -5.39 7.06
N ALA A 91 5.54 -5.24 6.37
CA ALA A 91 5.38 -5.58 4.97
C ALA A 91 6.47 -5.00 4.05
N PHE A 92 6.86 -3.73 4.24
CA PHE A 92 7.91 -3.09 3.44
C PHE A 92 9.32 -3.60 3.74
N ASP A 93 9.61 -3.94 5.00
CA ASP A 93 10.93 -4.41 5.41
C ASP A 93 11.21 -5.86 4.93
N LEU A 94 10.16 -6.61 4.62
CA LEU A 94 10.22 -8.00 4.20
C LEU A 94 10.16 -8.21 2.68
N VAL A 95 10.15 -7.12 1.90
CA VAL A 95 10.14 -7.22 0.44
C VAL A 95 11.49 -7.74 -0.06
N ASP A 96 11.48 -8.88 -0.74
CA ASP A 96 12.66 -9.36 -1.46
C ASP A 96 12.85 -8.55 -2.75
N HIS A 97 13.90 -7.72 -2.77
CA HIS A 97 14.20 -6.84 -3.90
C HIS A 97 14.54 -7.60 -5.18
N ASN A 98 15.14 -8.82 -5.09
CA ASN A 98 15.46 -9.61 -6.28
C ASN A 98 14.16 -10.12 -6.94
N ILE A 99 13.19 -10.55 -6.14
CA ILE A 99 11.88 -10.95 -6.65
C ILE A 99 11.15 -9.75 -7.24
N LEU A 100 11.20 -8.60 -6.56
CA LEU A 100 10.60 -7.36 -7.04
C LEU A 100 11.15 -6.94 -8.40
N LEU A 101 12.48 -6.93 -8.54
CA LEU A 101 13.15 -6.57 -9.79
C LEU A 101 12.81 -7.53 -10.94
N LYS A 102 12.77 -8.84 -10.67
CA LYS A 102 12.34 -9.84 -11.67
C LYS A 102 10.90 -9.61 -12.11
N LYS A 103 10.00 -9.30 -11.18
CA LYS A 103 8.61 -8.96 -11.52
C LYS A 103 8.51 -7.68 -12.35
N LEU A 104 9.23 -6.63 -11.97
CA LEU A 104 9.27 -5.39 -12.74
C LEU A 104 9.76 -5.63 -14.17
N ALA A 105 10.81 -6.44 -14.35
CA ALA A 105 11.34 -6.77 -15.68
C ALA A 105 10.35 -7.54 -16.58
N ILE A 106 9.36 -8.22 -16.00
CA ILE A 106 8.29 -8.89 -16.76
C ILE A 106 7.22 -7.89 -17.22
N TYR A 107 6.97 -6.83 -16.43
CA TYR A 107 5.93 -5.85 -16.71
C TYR A 107 6.40 -4.63 -17.48
N LEU A 108 7.69 -4.33 -17.48
CA LEU A 108 8.33 -3.20 -18.17
C LEU A 108 8.94 -3.62 -19.49
#